data_e17763f8979cea4b8d7a12daaef61cd2
#
_entry.id   e17763f8979cea4b8d7a12daaef61cd2
#
_cell.length_a   1.000
_cell.length_b   1.000
_cell.length_c   1.000
_cell.angle_alpha   90.00
_cell.angle_beta   90.00
_cell.angle_gamma   90.00
#
_symmetry.space_group_name_H-M   'P 1'
#
loop_
_entity.id
_entity.type
_entity.pdbx_description
1 polymer ?
#
loop_
_entity_poly.entity_id
_entity_poly.type
_entity_poly.pdbx_seq_one_letter_code
_entity_poly.pdbx_strand_id
1 'polypeptide(L)'
;MTILLLIVIYIAFIGLGVPDSLIGSAWPAIYPEFGIPVDSVSCVTLLVSGCTVLSSMFSDRLLNRFGTAKVTVFSTAMTALALLGFSVSNRFVFLCLLAIPLGLGAGAIDSGLNNYIALHYSASHMNFLHCFYGIGVSASPYLMSLALAENTWREGYRSAFLVQICITAILLFSLPLWKKSSAKAQESTEEVAPQTLSLKQMWQMPEVRTVWVIMLATNAIEYACGTWGSTWLVEGRGFTPENAAFMITLYYAGMALGRFLSGILANRVSTWKRIGIGILGVLIAVAVLPFSAIGLFLVGLGNGSIYPNLIHLTPVNFGESVSQSIMGSQIATAYLGVMVAPPLFGLVSNLLGIQVFPWFLIVLFVIMTVFIGIFVRQLKVSGRYDKTA
;
A
#
# COMPACT_ATOMS: atom_id res chain seq x y z
N MET A 1 16.50 -18.62 -13.54
CA MET A 1 15.55 -18.74 -12.42
C MET A 1 14.25 -19.34 -12.91
N THR A 2 13.55 -20.10 -12.11
CA THR A 2 12.33 -20.79 -12.56
C THR A 2 11.16 -19.81 -12.53
N ILE A 3 10.44 -19.71 -13.64
CA ILE A 3 9.16 -18.95 -13.74
C ILE A 3 8.20 -19.32 -12.59
N LEU A 4 8.26 -20.58 -12.16
CA LEU A 4 7.43 -21.07 -11.05
C LEU A 4 7.70 -20.33 -9.72
N LEU A 5 8.97 -20.01 -9.39
CA LEU A 5 9.28 -19.26 -8.17
C LEU A 5 8.73 -17.81 -8.26
N LEU A 6 8.80 -17.19 -9.43
CA LEU A 6 8.25 -15.87 -9.66
C LEU A 6 6.73 -15.84 -9.45
N ILE A 7 6.02 -16.87 -9.96
CA ILE A 7 4.57 -17.02 -9.73
C ILE A 7 4.27 -17.16 -8.23
N VAL A 8 5.06 -17.96 -7.51
CA VAL A 8 4.90 -18.12 -6.05
C VAL A 8 5.10 -16.79 -5.31
N ILE A 9 6.08 -15.99 -5.71
CA ILE A 9 6.32 -14.65 -5.13
C ILE A 9 5.12 -13.72 -5.41
N TYR A 10 4.57 -13.74 -6.62
CA TYR A 10 3.38 -12.95 -6.95
C TYR A 10 2.15 -13.38 -6.12
N ILE A 11 1.96 -14.69 -5.93
CA ILE A 11 0.90 -15.22 -5.05
C ILE A 11 1.10 -14.74 -3.60
N ALA A 12 2.35 -14.70 -3.11
CA ALA A 12 2.65 -14.17 -1.78
C ALA A 12 2.27 -12.69 -1.64
N PHE A 13 2.43 -11.90 -2.70
CA PHE A 13 2.04 -10.49 -2.72
C PHE A 13 0.51 -10.28 -2.80
N ILE A 14 -0.24 -11.18 -3.42
CA ILE A 14 -1.71 -11.22 -3.24
C ILE A 14 -2.02 -11.37 -1.75
N GLY A 15 -1.37 -12.35 -1.08
CA GLY A 15 -1.54 -12.56 0.36
C GLY A 15 -1.14 -11.37 1.22
N LEU A 16 -0.13 -10.58 0.81
CA LEU A 16 0.22 -9.35 1.49
C LEU A 16 -0.89 -8.30 1.41
N GLY A 17 -1.56 -8.19 0.25
CA GLY A 17 -2.64 -7.23 0.05
C GLY A 17 -3.95 -7.59 0.75
N VAL A 18 -4.24 -8.88 0.96
CA VAL A 18 -5.52 -9.32 1.54
C VAL A 18 -5.85 -8.69 2.90
N PRO A 19 -4.96 -8.57 3.89
CA PRO A 19 -5.29 -7.96 5.17
C PRO A 19 -5.53 -6.45 5.14
N ASP A 20 -4.88 -5.73 4.21
CA ASP A 20 -4.69 -4.28 4.30
C ASP A 20 -5.98 -3.47 4.18
N SER A 21 -6.97 -3.96 3.43
CA SER A 21 -8.23 -3.24 3.20
C SER A 21 -9.43 -3.79 3.98
N LEU A 22 -9.25 -4.88 4.74
CA LEU A 22 -10.34 -5.52 5.46
C LEU A 22 -10.92 -4.67 6.59
N ILE A 23 -10.06 -4.08 7.43
CA ILE A 23 -10.53 -3.35 8.61
C ILE A 23 -11.38 -2.14 8.23
N GLY A 24 -10.97 -1.36 7.23
CA GLY A 24 -11.74 -0.22 6.75
C GLY A 24 -13.08 -0.62 6.14
N SER A 25 -13.11 -1.73 5.38
CA SER A 25 -14.34 -2.25 4.76
C SER A 25 -15.33 -2.81 5.77
N ALA A 26 -14.84 -3.46 6.83
CA ALA A 26 -15.66 -4.06 7.88
C ALA A 26 -16.06 -3.06 8.97
N TRP A 27 -15.38 -1.93 9.09
CA TRP A 27 -15.50 -1.02 10.23
C TRP A 27 -16.92 -0.52 10.49
N PRO A 28 -17.73 -0.16 9.48
CA PRO A 28 -19.12 0.25 9.70
C PRO A 28 -20.00 -0.79 10.41
N ALA A 29 -19.63 -2.07 10.34
CA ALA A 29 -20.31 -3.14 11.05
C ALA A 29 -19.67 -3.46 12.42
N ILE A 30 -18.36 -3.21 12.58
CA ILE A 30 -17.61 -3.55 13.79
C ILE A 30 -17.87 -2.57 14.93
N TYR A 31 -17.71 -1.24 14.67
CA TYR A 31 -17.73 -0.25 15.75
C TYR A 31 -19.09 -0.16 16.46
N PRO A 32 -20.26 -0.26 15.78
CA PRO A 32 -21.55 -0.26 16.46
C PRO A 32 -21.77 -1.53 17.30
N GLU A 33 -21.32 -2.70 16.80
CA GLU A 33 -21.43 -3.97 17.51
C GLU A 33 -20.67 -3.94 18.84
N PHE A 34 -19.49 -3.32 18.88
CA PHE A 34 -18.70 -3.20 20.10
C PHE A 34 -19.07 -1.97 20.95
N GLY A 35 -19.96 -1.11 20.48
CA GLY A 35 -20.37 0.12 21.19
C GLY A 35 -19.21 1.09 21.41
N ILE A 36 -18.28 1.20 20.46
CA ILE A 36 -17.09 2.03 20.54
C ILE A 36 -17.19 3.23 19.56
N PRO A 37 -16.43 4.31 19.80
CA PRO A 37 -16.37 5.43 18.87
C PRO A 37 -15.85 5.02 17.49
N VAL A 38 -16.36 5.68 16.45
CA VAL A 38 -16.00 5.40 15.05
C VAL A 38 -14.51 5.60 14.76
N ASP A 39 -13.85 6.55 15.42
CA ASP A 39 -12.43 6.85 15.28
C ASP A 39 -11.51 5.82 15.92
N SER A 40 -12.05 4.86 16.69
CA SER A 40 -11.29 3.76 17.29
C SER A 40 -10.59 2.87 16.24
N VAL A 41 -11.01 2.91 14.95
CA VAL A 41 -10.31 2.24 13.86
C VAL A 41 -8.83 2.68 13.79
N SER A 42 -8.57 3.94 14.14
CA SER A 42 -7.22 4.51 14.15
C SER A 42 -6.27 3.78 15.11
N CYS A 43 -6.76 3.21 16.22
CA CYS A 43 -5.94 2.40 17.11
C CYS A 43 -5.43 1.12 16.41
N VAL A 44 -6.32 0.45 15.68
CA VAL A 44 -5.96 -0.78 14.93
C VAL A 44 -5.00 -0.46 13.80
N THR A 45 -5.31 0.56 12.99
CA THR A 45 -4.47 0.94 11.84
C THR A 45 -3.10 1.45 12.27
N LEU A 46 -2.99 2.20 13.37
CA LEU A 46 -1.70 2.61 13.94
C LEU A 46 -0.88 1.42 14.45
N LEU A 47 -1.52 0.46 15.11
CA LEU A 47 -0.82 -0.75 15.58
C LEU A 47 -0.31 -1.59 14.40
N VAL A 48 -1.15 -1.82 13.38
CA VAL A 48 -0.73 -2.54 12.17
C VAL A 48 0.43 -1.81 11.50
N SER A 49 0.27 -0.53 11.14
CA SER A 49 1.28 0.25 10.42
C SER A 49 2.57 0.42 11.23
N GLY A 50 2.46 0.69 12.54
CA GLY A 50 3.62 0.80 13.43
C GLY A 50 4.41 -0.50 13.51
N CYS A 51 3.73 -1.64 13.66
CA CYS A 51 4.37 -2.95 13.67
C CYS A 51 4.95 -3.33 12.30
N THR A 52 4.30 -2.91 11.18
CA THR A 52 4.83 -3.09 9.83
C THR A 52 6.16 -2.34 9.67
N VAL A 53 6.21 -1.07 10.07
CA VAL A 53 7.45 -0.26 10.03
C VAL A 53 8.54 -0.90 10.90
N LEU A 54 8.22 -1.29 12.13
CA LEU A 54 9.18 -1.95 13.02
C LEU A 54 9.73 -3.24 12.41
N SER A 55 8.85 -4.10 11.89
CA SER A 55 9.24 -5.35 11.24
C SER A 55 10.13 -5.12 10.03
N SER A 56 9.79 -4.13 9.19
CA SER A 56 10.60 -3.75 8.03
C SER A 56 12.00 -3.27 8.43
N MET A 57 12.13 -2.51 9.52
CA MET A 57 13.44 -2.04 10.02
C MET A 57 14.33 -3.18 10.49
N PHE A 58 13.77 -4.26 11.02
CA PHE A 58 14.53 -5.43 11.49
C PHE A 58 14.57 -6.57 10.47
N SER A 59 13.97 -6.40 9.30
CA SER A 59 13.85 -7.43 8.27
C SER A 59 15.21 -7.97 7.81
N ASP A 60 16.21 -7.11 7.61
CA ASP A 60 17.56 -7.52 7.19
C ASP A 60 18.18 -8.57 8.14
N ARG A 61 18.02 -8.38 9.44
CA ARG A 61 18.53 -9.33 10.43
C ARG A 61 17.83 -10.69 10.36
N LEU A 62 16.50 -10.65 10.19
CA LEU A 62 15.69 -11.86 10.04
C LEU A 62 16.00 -12.59 8.73
N LEU A 63 16.08 -11.86 7.62
CA LEU A 63 16.36 -12.40 6.30
C LEU A 63 17.75 -13.02 6.20
N ASN A 64 18.77 -12.34 6.76
CA ASN A 64 20.14 -12.85 6.80
C ASN A 64 20.27 -14.10 7.68
N ARG A 65 19.50 -14.21 8.77
CA ARG A 65 19.56 -15.35 9.69
C ARG A 65 18.76 -16.55 9.21
N PHE A 66 17.55 -16.36 8.66
CA PHE A 66 16.61 -17.43 8.36
C PHE A 66 16.37 -17.65 6.88
N GLY A 67 16.76 -16.67 6.04
CA GLY A 67 16.51 -16.65 4.59
C GLY A 67 15.10 -16.18 4.23
N THR A 68 14.96 -15.53 3.06
CA THR A 68 13.71 -14.93 2.58
C THR A 68 12.55 -15.93 2.57
N ALA A 69 12.77 -17.15 2.06
CA ALA A 69 11.73 -18.18 1.95
C ALA A 69 11.04 -18.51 3.29
N LYS A 70 11.84 -18.79 4.33
CA LYS A 70 11.30 -19.19 5.64
C LYS A 70 10.62 -18.01 6.34
N VAL A 71 11.20 -16.80 6.24
CA VAL A 71 10.61 -15.59 6.80
C VAL A 71 9.26 -15.33 6.15
N THR A 72 9.15 -15.45 4.82
CA THR A 72 7.88 -15.28 4.09
C THR A 72 6.83 -16.29 4.55
N VAL A 73 7.17 -17.59 4.63
CA VAL A 73 6.22 -18.63 5.11
C VAL A 73 5.73 -18.35 6.52
N PHE A 74 6.66 -18.09 7.46
CA PHE A 74 6.31 -17.83 8.85
C PHE A 74 5.44 -16.57 9.00
N SER A 75 5.80 -15.50 8.32
CA SER A 75 5.09 -14.23 8.37
C SER A 75 3.69 -14.35 7.74
N THR A 76 3.54 -15.07 6.63
CA THR A 76 2.23 -15.32 6.01
C THR A 76 1.35 -16.20 6.91
N ALA A 77 1.93 -17.20 7.58
CA ALA A 77 1.20 -18.01 8.57
C ALA A 77 0.74 -17.15 9.77
N MET A 78 1.60 -16.25 10.25
CA MET A 78 1.28 -15.34 11.36
C MET A 78 0.15 -14.37 10.98
N THR A 79 0.16 -13.81 9.77
CA THR A 79 -0.95 -12.97 9.29
C THR A 79 -2.24 -13.77 9.12
N ALA A 80 -2.17 -15.02 8.64
CA ALA A 80 -3.34 -15.91 8.56
C ALA A 80 -3.96 -16.15 9.94
N LEU A 81 -3.14 -16.51 10.94
CA LEU A 81 -3.63 -16.73 12.30
C LEU A 81 -4.22 -15.45 12.94
N ALA A 82 -3.64 -14.30 12.65
CA ALA A 82 -4.21 -13.01 13.08
C ALA A 82 -5.61 -12.79 12.46
N LEU A 83 -5.80 -13.04 11.17
CA LEU A 83 -7.12 -12.94 10.51
C LEU A 83 -8.15 -13.91 11.11
N LEU A 84 -7.73 -15.15 11.42
CA LEU A 84 -8.60 -16.08 12.14
C LEU A 84 -8.99 -15.53 13.52
N GLY A 85 -8.02 -14.97 14.25
CA GLY A 85 -8.26 -14.33 15.53
C GLY A 85 -9.25 -13.15 15.42
N PHE A 86 -9.13 -12.32 14.40
CA PHE A 86 -10.11 -11.25 14.11
C PHE A 86 -11.53 -11.83 13.97
N SER A 87 -11.69 -12.94 13.22
CA SER A 87 -12.99 -13.57 12.95
C SER A 87 -13.71 -14.12 14.19
N VAL A 88 -12.97 -14.44 15.25
CA VAL A 88 -13.54 -14.96 16.51
C VAL A 88 -13.53 -13.93 17.65
N SER A 89 -13.06 -12.72 17.38
CA SER A 89 -12.96 -11.65 18.39
C SER A 89 -14.35 -11.15 18.79
N ASN A 90 -14.56 -11.04 20.11
CA ASN A 90 -15.79 -10.54 20.72
C ASN A 90 -15.60 -9.23 21.50
N ARG A 91 -14.39 -8.68 21.52
CA ARG A 91 -14.04 -7.39 22.14
C ARG A 91 -13.01 -6.66 21.31
N PHE A 92 -13.11 -5.34 21.27
CA PHE A 92 -12.21 -4.48 20.52
C PHE A 92 -10.72 -4.66 20.91
N VAL A 93 -10.43 -4.89 22.19
CA VAL A 93 -9.06 -5.09 22.66
C VAL A 93 -8.37 -6.26 21.97
N PHE A 94 -9.10 -7.31 21.60
CA PHE A 94 -8.53 -8.45 20.87
C PHE A 94 -8.15 -8.07 19.44
N LEU A 95 -8.92 -7.19 18.77
CA LEU A 95 -8.55 -6.65 17.46
C LEU A 95 -7.23 -5.86 17.56
N CYS A 96 -7.07 -5.03 18.60
CA CYS A 96 -5.82 -4.31 18.83
C CYS A 96 -4.63 -5.25 19.08
N LEU A 97 -4.79 -6.28 19.90
CA LEU A 97 -3.73 -7.25 20.18
C LEU A 97 -3.33 -8.05 18.93
N LEU A 98 -4.31 -8.43 18.10
CA LEU A 98 -4.09 -9.18 16.86
C LEU A 98 -3.56 -8.30 15.71
N ALA A 99 -3.74 -6.99 15.79
CA ALA A 99 -3.11 -6.03 14.87
C ALA A 99 -1.57 -6.09 14.93
N ILE A 100 -0.99 -6.44 16.10
CA ILE A 100 0.46 -6.55 16.28
C ILE A 100 1.06 -7.66 15.40
N PRO A 101 0.67 -8.94 15.53
CA PRO A 101 1.20 -9.99 14.65
C PRO A 101 0.83 -9.77 13.18
N LEU A 102 -0.32 -9.14 12.89
CA LEU A 102 -0.71 -8.79 11.52
C LEU A 102 0.30 -7.84 10.88
N GLY A 103 0.63 -6.73 11.56
CA GLY A 103 1.60 -5.75 11.08
C GLY A 103 3.04 -6.30 11.02
N LEU A 104 3.49 -7.05 12.05
CA LEU A 104 4.82 -7.65 12.04
C LEU A 104 5.00 -8.61 10.86
N GLY A 105 3.98 -9.41 10.54
CA GLY A 105 4.01 -10.33 9.40
C GLY A 105 4.05 -9.59 8.08
N ALA A 106 3.22 -8.56 7.91
CA ALA A 106 3.16 -7.77 6.68
C ALA A 106 4.50 -7.11 6.35
N GLY A 107 5.15 -6.44 7.32
CA GLY A 107 6.41 -5.74 7.10
C GLY A 107 7.58 -6.66 6.73
N ALA A 108 7.65 -7.87 7.31
CA ALA A 108 8.68 -8.84 6.98
C ALA A 108 8.51 -9.44 5.57
N ILE A 109 7.26 -9.68 5.13
CA ILE A 109 6.95 -10.16 3.77
C ILE A 109 7.31 -9.08 2.76
N ASP A 110 6.83 -7.86 2.97
CA ASP A 110 7.03 -6.73 2.07
C ASP A 110 8.51 -6.47 1.83
N SER A 111 9.27 -6.24 2.89
CA SER A 111 10.71 -6.00 2.78
C SER A 111 11.46 -7.18 2.17
N GLY A 112 11.13 -8.41 2.57
CA GLY A 112 11.83 -9.61 2.11
C GLY A 112 11.64 -9.88 0.62
N LEU A 113 10.42 -9.78 0.12
CA LEU A 113 10.11 -10.09 -1.28
C LEU A 113 10.49 -8.95 -2.22
N ASN A 114 10.31 -7.68 -1.81
CA ASN A 114 10.81 -6.54 -2.60
C ASN A 114 12.32 -6.61 -2.77
N ASN A 115 13.09 -6.87 -1.70
CA ASN A 115 14.53 -7.03 -1.77
C ASN A 115 14.91 -8.22 -2.67
N TYR A 116 14.23 -9.36 -2.54
CA TYR A 116 14.48 -10.54 -3.37
C TYR A 116 14.26 -10.26 -4.86
N ILE A 117 13.14 -9.59 -5.22
CA ILE A 117 12.85 -9.22 -6.61
C ILE A 117 13.87 -8.19 -7.13
N ALA A 118 14.23 -7.18 -6.34
CA ALA A 118 15.22 -6.17 -6.73
C ALA A 118 16.58 -6.78 -7.07
N LEU A 119 17.02 -7.79 -6.32
CA LEU A 119 18.32 -8.44 -6.51
C LEU A 119 18.33 -9.48 -7.64
N HIS A 120 17.18 -10.07 -8.00
CA HIS A 120 17.17 -11.25 -8.86
C HIS A 120 16.35 -11.09 -10.15
N TYR A 121 15.57 -10.01 -10.30
CA TYR A 121 14.66 -9.80 -11.43
C TYR A 121 14.70 -8.37 -11.95
N SER A 122 14.16 -8.16 -13.15
CA SER A 122 14.10 -6.83 -13.77
C SER A 122 13.05 -5.93 -13.13
N ALA A 123 13.16 -4.62 -13.39
CA ALA A 123 12.20 -3.60 -12.92
C ALA A 123 10.74 -3.89 -13.33
N SER A 124 10.52 -4.56 -14.48
CA SER A 124 9.18 -4.97 -14.92
C SER A 124 8.53 -5.93 -13.93
N HIS A 125 9.31 -6.86 -13.37
CA HIS A 125 8.79 -7.82 -12.39
C HIS A 125 8.45 -7.16 -11.05
N MET A 126 9.15 -6.09 -10.68
CA MET A 126 8.78 -5.27 -9.52
C MET A 126 7.41 -4.62 -9.72
N ASN A 127 7.14 -4.05 -10.90
CA ASN A 127 5.83 -3.48 -11.22
C ASN A 127 4.71 -4.54 -11.19
N PHE A 128 4.95 -5.73 -11.75
CA PHE A 128 3.99 -6.83 -11.67
C PHE A 128 3.75 -7.28 -10.22
N LEU A 129 4.78 -7.33 -9.39
CA LEU A 129 4.65 -7.64 -7.97
C LEU A 129 3.60 -6.75 -7.30
N HIS A 130 3.68 -5.42 -7.50
CA HIS A 130 2.72 -4.48 -6.97
C HIS A 130 1.33 -4.53 -7.64
N CYS A 131 1.23 -5.02 -8.89
CA CYS A 131 -0.08 -5.32 -9.49
C CYS A 131 -0.78 -6.49 -8.77
N PHE A 132 -0.02 -7.56 -8.44
CA PHE A 132 -0.56 -8.70 -7.69
C PHE A 132 -0.96 -8.31 -6.26
N TYR A 133 -0.21 -7.44 -5.59
CA TYR A 133 -0.66 -6.79 -4.36
C TYR A 133 -2.02 -6.08 -4.57
N GLY A 134 -2.15 -5.31 -5.65
CA GLY A 134 -3.39 -4.64 -6.03
C GLY A 134 -4.59 -5.58 -6.16
N ILE A 135 -4.38 -6.81 -6.66
CA ILE A 135 -5.42 -7.85 -6.70
C ILE A 135 -5.84 -8.25 -5.28
N GLY A 136 -4.87 -8.45 -4.37
CA GLY A 136 -5.14 -8.81 -2.98
C GLY A 136 -5.98 -7.76 -2.24
N VAL A 137 -5.57 -6.49 -2.30
CA VAL A 137 -6.29 -5.38 -1.64
C VAL A 137 -7.65 -5.10 -2.27
N SER A 138 -7.88 -5.51 -3.53
CA SER A 138 -9.19 -5.40 -4.19
C SER A 138 -10.11 -6.56 -3.84
N ALA A 139 -9.56 -7.77 -3.74
CA ALA A 139 -10.33 -8.99 -3.48
C ALA A 139 -10.91 -9.01 -2.06
N SER A 140 -10.20 -8.51 -1.06
CA SER A 140 -10.63 -8.61 0.33
C SER A 140 -11.86 -7.78 0.69
N PRO A 141 -12.05 -6.51 0.23
CA PRO A 141 -13.31 -5.81 0.43
C PRO A 141 -14.48 -6.47 -0.30
N TYR A 142 -14.22 -7.14 -1.42
CA TYR A 142 -15.25 -7.93 -2.11
C TYR A 142 -15.70 -9.12 -1.27
N LEU A 143 -14.76 -9.89 -0.70
CA LEU A 143 -15.09 -10.96 0.25
C LEU A 143 -15.84 -10.42 1.47
N MET A 144 -15.45 -9.25 1.98
CA MET A 144 -16.15 -8.59 3.07
C MET A 144 -17.56 -8.16 2.67
N SER A 145 -17.75 -7.62 1.46
CA SER A 145 -19.06 -7.25 0.92
C SER A 145 -20.04 -8.45 0.89
N LEU A 146 -19.56 -9.61 0.40
CA LEU A 146 -20.36 -10.84 0.39
C LEU A 146 -20.72 -11.30 1.81
N ALA A 147 -19.77 -11.23 2.75
CA ALA A 147 -20.01 -11.61 4.14
C ALA A 147 -20.99 -10.67 4.84
N LEU A 148 -20.91 -9.36 4.58
CA LEU A 148 -21.81 -8.36 5.15
C LEU A 148 -23.24 -8.45 4.59
N ALA A 149 -23.42 -8.98 3.38
CA ALA A 149 -24.75 -9.29 2.84
C ALA A 149 -25.48 -10.36 3.69
N GLU A 150 -24.72 -11.24 4.36
CA GLU A 150 -25.22 -12.23 5.34
C GLU A 150 -25.21 -11.71 6.79
N ASN A 151 -24.97 -10.41 6.98
CA ASN A 151 -24.91 -9.69 8.26
C ASN A 151 -23.77 -10.10 9.20
N THR A 152 -22.64 -10.57 8.67
CA THR A 152 -21.50 -11.00 9.51
C THR A 152 -20.14 -10.61 8.95
N TRP A 153 -19.49 -9.61 9.53
CA TRP A 153 -18.12 -9.23 9.20
C TRP A 153 -17.09 -10.32 9.56
N ARG A 154 -17.44 -11.21 10.49
CA ARG A 154 -16.59 -12.34 10.93
C ARG A 154 -16.33 -13.33 9.80
N GLU A 155 -17.34 -13.61 8.97
CA GLU A 155 -17.18 -14.48 7.79
C GLU A 155 -16.27 -13.87 6.74
N GLY A 156 -16.24 -12.55 6.61
CA GLY A 156 -15.27 -11.86 5.76
C GLY A 156 -13.83 -12.13 6.19
N TYR A 157 -13.54 -12.04 7.50
CA TYR A 157 -12.23 -12.39 8.05
C TYR A 157 -11.92 -13.89 7.96
N ARG A 158 -12.92 -14.79 8.10
CA ARG A 158 -12.73 -16.24 7.89
C ARG A 158 -12.38 -16.54 6.43
N SER A 159 -13.06 -15.92 5.49
CA SER A 159 -12.76 -16.07 4.06
C SER A 159 -11.34 -15.59 3.74
N ALA A 160 -10.93 -14.43 4.27
CA ALA A 160 -9.57 -13.93 4.15
C ALA A 160 -8.54 -14.88 4.80
N PHE A 161 -8.83 -15.45 5.97
CA PHE A 161 -8.00 -16.47 6.60
C PHE A 161 -7.83 -17.70 5.69
N LEU A 162 -8.93 -18.21 5.09
CA LEU A 162 -8.85 -19.35 4.18
C LEU A 162 -7.97 -19.08 2.96
N VAL A 163 -8.09 -17.89 2.36
CA VAL A 163 -7.20 -17.46 1.28
C VAL A 163 -5.74 -17.44 1.76
N GLN A 164 -5.50 -16.83 2.93
CA GLN A 164 -4.16 -16.64 3.47
C GLN A 164 -3.49 -17.96 3.88
N ILE A 165 -4.24 -18.91 4.43
CA ILE A 165 -3.69 -20.23 4.79
C ILE A 165 -3.40 -21.09 3.56
N CYS A 166 -4.20 -20.98 2.49
CA CYS A 166 -3.90 -21.59 1.20
C CYS A 166 -2.62 -21.04 0.60
N ILE A 167 -2.43 -19.71 0.63
CA ILE A 167 -1.18 -19.07 0.20
C ILE A 167 0.00 -19.56 1.05
N THR A 168 -0.17 -19.63 2.37
CA THR A 168 0.85 -20.18 3.29
C THR A 168 1.24 -21.61 2.91
N ALA A 169 0.27 -22.45 2.58
CA ALA A 169 0.54 -23.83 2.14
C ALA A 169 1.34 -23.86 0.82
N ILE A 170 0.95 -23.04 -0.16
CA ILE A 170 1.70 -22.91 -1.44
C ILE A 170 3.15 -22.49 -1.17
N LEU A 171 3.36 -21.51 -0.31
CA LEU A 171 4.68 -21.02 0.08
C LEU A 171 5.50 -22.10 0.79
N LEU A 172 4.90 -22.87 1.68
CA LEU A 172 5.54 -23.97 2.39
C LEU A 172 6.02 -25.06 1.41
N PHE A 173 5.16 -25.48 0.49
CA PHE A 173 5.51 -26.46 -0.54
C PHE A 173 6.52 -25.93 -1.56
N SER A 174 6.65 -24.63 -1.72
CA SER A 174 7.61 -23.99 -2.62
C SER A 174 9.02 -23.87 -2.05
N LEU A 175 9.27 -24.17 -0.76
CA LEU A 175 10.59 -24.02 -0.13
C LEU A 175 11.76 -24.68 -0.91
N PRO A 176 11.59 -25.86 -1.57
CA PRO A 176 12.66 -26.44 -2.38
C PRO A 176 13.06 -25.59 -3.60
N LEU A 177 12.13 -24.79 -4.15
CA LEU A 177 12.39 -23.92 -5.32
C LEU A 177 13.35 -22.80 -4.97
N TRP A 178 13.24 -22.24 -3.76
CA TRP A 178 14.08 -21.16 -3.27
C TRP A 178 15.54 -21.60 -3.11
N LYS A 179 15.79 -22.84 -2.66
CA LYS A 179 17.15 -23.40 -2.52
C LYS A 179 17.89 -23.47 -3.85
N LYS A 180 17.19 -23.84 -4.94
CA LYS A 180 17.77 -23.91 -6.30
C LYS A 180 18.15 -22.56 -6.85
N SER A 181 17.46 -21.49 -6.44
CA SER A 181 17.70 -20.15 -6.93
C SER A 181 18.89 -19.47 -6.26
N SER A 182 19.09 -19.67 -4.95
CA SER A 182 20.21 -19.09 -4.20
C SER A 182 21.57 -19.60 -4.66
N ALA A 183 21.65 -20.85 -5.17
CA ALA A 183 22.88 -21.43 -5.66
C ALA A 183 23.39 -20.82 -7.00
N LYS A 184 22.50 -20.19 -7.78
CA LYS A 184 22.82 -19.59 -9.10
C LYS A 184 23.18 -18.09 -9.05
N ALA A 185 22.87 -17.40 -7.97
CA ALA A 185 23.00 -15.93 -7.87
C ALA A 185 24.41 -15.44 -7.49
N GLN A 186 25.34 -16.34 -7.15
CA GLN A 186 26.70 -15.96 -6.71
C GLN A 186 27.69 -15.63 -7.84
N GLU A 187 27.30 -15.63 -9.09
CA GLU A 187 28.23 -15.56 -10.23
C GLU A 187 28.24 -14.25 -11.05
N SER A 188 27.45 -13.23 -10.76
CA SER A 188 27.51 -12.00 -11.55
C SER A 188 27.01 -10.75 -10.81
N THR A 189 27.89 -9.79 -10.56
CA THR A 189 27.75 -8.36 -10.98
C THR A 189 28.87 -7.49 -10.40
N GLU A 190 29.60 -6.78 -11.26
CA GLU A 190 30.34 -5.58 -10.90
C GLU A 190 29.29 -4.47 -10.62
N GLU A 191 29.04 -4.17 -9.36
CA GLU A 191 28.15 -3.07 -8.96
C GLU A 191 28.95 -1.80 -8.73
N VAL A 192 28.48 -0.70 -9.32
CA VAL A 192 28.86 0.65 -8.89
C VAL A 192 28.51 0.77 -7.40
N ALA A 193 29.53 0.92 -6.55
CA ALA A 193 29.35 0.97 -5.10
C ALA A 193 28.34 2.06 -4.71
N PRO A 194 27.19 1.70 -4.12
CA PRO A 194 26.16 2.67 -3.78
C PRO A 194 26.67 3.64 -2.71
N GLN A 195 26.54 4.94 -2.96
CA GLN A 195 26.83 5.96 -1.96
C GLN A 195 25.63 6.07 -1.00
N THR A 196 25.88 5.78 0.27
CA THR A 196 24.85 5.95 1.30
C THR A 196 24.78 7.41 1.73
N LEU A 197 23.64 8.07 1.49
CA LEU A 197 23.37 9.40 2.00
C LEU A 197 22.77 9.32 3.41
N SER A 198 23.31 10.14 4.32
CA SER A 198 22.70 10.34 5.64
C SER A 198 21.40 11.16 5.53
N LEU A 199 20.48 10.99 6.50
CA LEU A 199 19.25 11.78 6.57
C LEU A 199 19.53 13.29 6.56
N LYS A 200 20.62 13.74 7.19
CA LYS A 200 21.02 15.14 7.20
C LYS A 200 21.38 15.66 5.80
N GLN A 201 22.13 14.87 5.01
CA GLN A 201 22.44 15.22 3.63
C GLN A 201 21.21 15.25 2.75
N MET A 202 20.32 14.26 2.88
CA MET A 202 19.04 14.22 2.16
C MET A 202 18.13 15.41 2.52
N TRP A 203 18.09 15.81 3.81
CA TRP A 203 17.34 16.98 4.27
C TRP A 203 17.87 18.30 3.67
N GLN A 204 19.15 18.40 3.36
CA GLN A 204 19.75 19.58 2.72
C GLN A 204 19.37 19.71 1.24
N MET A 205 18.85 18.65 0.60
CA MET A 205 18.41 18.65 -0.80
C MET A 205 16.94 19.10 -0.89
N PRO A 206 16.64 20.30 -1.45
CA PRO A 206 15.27 20.79 -1.53
C PRO A 206 14.33 19.84 -2.29
N GLU A 207 14.82 19.21 -3.37
CA GLU A 207 14.08 18.28 -4.20
C GLU A 207 13.66 17.03 -3.42
N VAL A 208 14.54 16.52 -2.53
CA VAL A 208 14.26 15.36 -1.69
C VAL A 208 13.18 15.68 -0.67
N ARG A 209 13.25 16.83 0.00
CA ARG A 209 12.19 17.26 0.92
C ARG A 209 10.84 17.40 0.23
N THR A 210 10.85 17.95 -0.98
CA THR A 210 9.62 18.12 -1.76
C THR A 210 9.00 16.79 -2.15
N VAL A 211 9.81 15.82 -2.62
CA VAL A 211 9.29 14.51 -2.98
C VAL A 211 8.79 13.73 -1.74
N TRP A 212 9.38 13.94 -0.56
CA TRP A 212 8.86 13.35 0.68
C TRP A 212 7.43 13.80 0.98
N VAL A 213 7.12 15.10 0.82
CA VAL A 213 5.76 15.60 1.01
C VAL A 213 4.80 14.98 -0.01
N ILE A 214 5.23 14.81 -1.25
CA ILE A 214 4.41 14.16 -2.30
C ILE A 214 4.13 12.71 -1.93
N MET A 215 5.15 11.96 -1.49
CA MET A 215 5.00 10.55 -1.09
C MET A 215 4.05 10.40 0.10
N LEU A 216 4.19 11.27 1.10
CA LEU A 216 3.27 11.32 2.24
C LEU A 216 1.84 11.58 1.78
N ALA A 217 1.61 12.61 0.95
CA ALA A 217 0.27 13.00 0.52
C ALA A 217 -0.41 11.93 -0.35
N THR A 218 0.32 11.33 -1.31
CA THR A 218 -0.18 10.24 -2.17
C THR A 218 -0.65 9.04 -1.34
N ASN A 219 0.16 8.61 -0.37
CA ASN A 219 -0.18 7.48 0.49
C ASN A 219 -1.24 7.85 1.54
N ALA A 220 -1.25 9.10 2.01
CA ALA A 220 -2.31 9.61 2.87
C ALA A 220 -3.69 9.54 2.17
N ILE A 221 -3.78 9.88 0.87
CA ILE A 221 -5.01 9.72 0.08
C ILE A 221 -5.40 8.23 0.00
N GLU A 222 -4.44 7.36 -0.31
CA GLU A 222 -4.67 5.93 -0.46
C GLU A 222 -5.26 5.33 0.83
N TYR A 223 -4.60 5.54 1.95
CA TYR A 223 -5.01 4.93 3.21
C TYR A 223 -6.20 5.63 3.88
N ALA A 224 -6.42 6.92 3.63
CA ALA A 224 -7.67 7.58 4.03
C ALA A 224 -8.88 6.96 3.31
N CYS A 225 -8.78 6.71 2.00
CA CYS A 225 -9.84 6.05 1.24
C CYS A 225 -10.05 4.60 1.72
N GLY A 226 -8.99 3.84 1.93
CA GLY A 226 -9.08 2.45 2.37
C GLY A 226 -9.67 2.29 3.77
N THR A 227 -9.33 3.19 4.70
CA THR A 227 -9.77 3.12 6.10
C THR A 227 -11.15 3.73 6.31
N TRP A 228 -11.40 4.90 5.73
CA TRP A 228 -12.58 5.71 6.02
C TRP A 228 -13.63 5.75 4.92
N GLY A 229 -13.29 5.31 3.71
CA GLY A 229 -14.19 5.38 2.55
C GLY A 229 -15.49 4.60 2.78
N SER A 230 -15.43 3.39 3.37
CA SER A 230 -16.61 2.59 3.70
C SER A 230 -17.46 3.28 4.78
N THR A 231 -16.84 3.75 5.85
CA THR A 231 -17.54 4.46 6.95
C THR A 231 -18.19 5.75 6.44
N TRP A 232 -17.51 6.52 5.59
CA TRP A 232 -18.09 7.72 4.98
C TRP A 232 -19.30 7.38 4.09
N LEU A 233 -19.26 6.28 3.34
CA LEU A 233 -20.40 5.84 2.52
C LEU A 233 -21.61 5.45 3.37
N VAL A 234 -21.38 4.74 4.47
CA VAL A 234 -22.47 4.32 5.38
C VAL A 234 -23.02 5.52 6.14
N GLU A 235 -22.19 6.20 6.92
CA GLU A 235 -22.60 7.28 7.83
C GLU A 235 -22.94 8.58 7.10
N GLY A 236 -22.19 8.90 6.04
CA GLY A 236 -22.32 10.17 5.32
C GLY A 236 -23.26 10.12 4.12
N ARG A 237 -23.50 8.93 3.54
CA ARG A 237 -24.24 8.75 2.29
C ARG A 237 -25.41 7.74 2.38
N GLY A 238 -25.58 7.06 3.53
CA GLY A 238 -26.67 6.11 3.75
C GLY A 238 -26.56 4.80 2.97
N PHE A 239 -25.34 4.42 2.55
CA PHE A 239 -25.09 3.11 1.94
C PHE A 239 -25.24 2.01 2.99
N THR A 240 -25.61 0.82 2.53
CA THR A 240 -25.51 -0.37 3.38
C THR A 240 -24.04 -0.79 3.52
N PRO A 241 -23.63 -1.45 4.63
CA PRO A 241 -22.23 -1.85 4.83
C PRO A 241 -21.67 -2.72 3.71
N GLU A 242 -22.46 -3.64 3.15
CA GLU A 242 -22.05 -4.50 2.03
C GLU A 242 -21.80 -3.68 0.74
N ASN A 243 -22.66 -2.73 0.41
CA ASN A 243 -22.48 -1.87 -0.76
C ASN A 243 -21.28 -0.92 -0.58
N ALA A 244 -21.06 -0.41 0.63
CA ALA A 244 -19.91 0.40 0.96
C ALA A 244 -18.60 -0.39 0.81
N ALA A 245 -18.53 -1.63 1.31
CA ALA A 245 -17.38 -2.52 1.13
C ALA A 245 -17.12 -2.82 -0.36
N PHE A 246 -18.19 -3.03 -1.15
CA PHE A 246 -18.06 -3.20 -2.59
C PHE A 246 -17.48 -1.95 -3.29
N MET A 247 -17.85 -0.74 -2.87
CA MET A 247 -17.25 0.49 -3.40
C MET A 247 -15.75 0.59 -3.09
N ILE A 248 -15.29 0.07 -1.95
CA ILE A 248 -13.86 -0.01 -1.63
C ILE A 248 -13.15 -1.03 -2.53
N THR A 249 -13.81 -2.13 -2.90
CA THR A 249 -13.31 -3.04 -3.95
C THR A 249 -13.05 -2.26 -5.25
N LEU A 250 -14.02 -1.47 -5.69
CA LEU A 250 -13.88 -0.67 -6.92
C LEU A 250 -12.78 0.39 -6.79
N TYR A 251 -12.61 1.02 -5.62
CA TYR A 251 -11.51 1.93 -5.36
C TYR A 251 -10.14 1.28 -5.61
N TYR A 252 -9.89 0.12 -5.00
CA TYR A 252 -8.63 -0.60 -5.17
C TYR A 252 -8.47 -1.22 -6.57
N ALA A 253 -9.57 -1.67 -7.19
CA ALA A 253 -9.57 -2.10 -8.58
C ALA A 253 -9.21 -0.95 -9.54
N GLY A 254 -9.73 0.25 -9.28
CA GLY A 254 -9.32 1.48 -9.98
C GLY A 254 -7.83 1.74 -9.84
N MET A 255 -7.29 1.61 -8.63
CA MET A 255 -5.87 1.79 -8.35
C MET A 255 -5.00 0.75 -9.10
N ALA A 256 -5.38 -0.52 -9.06
CA ALA A 256 -4.69 -1.59 -9.80
C ALA A 256 -4.73 -1.32 -11.30
N LEU A 257 -5.88 -0.90 -11.83
CA LEU A 257 -6.06 -0.54 -13.24
C LEU A 257 -5.21 0.68 -13.63
N GLY A 258 -5.14 1.70 -12.78
CA GLY A 258 -4.30 2.88 -13.00
C GLY A 258 -2.81 2.53 -13.10
N ARG A 259 -2.32 1.65 -12.22
CA ARG A 259 -0.95 1.11 -12.25
C ARG A 259 -0.71 0.30 -13.53
N PHE A 260 -1.65 -0.56 -13.90
CA PHE A 260 -1.57 -1.40 -15.10
C PHE A 260 -1.54 -0.55 -16.38
N LEU A 261 -2.46 0.41 -16.53
CA LEU A 261 -2.49 1.32 -17.67
C LEU A 261 -1.23 2.17 -17.77
N SER A 262 -0.73 2.66 -16.63
CA SER A 262 0.55 3.38 -16.58
C SER A 262 1.71 2.51 -17.05
N GLY A 263 1.73 1.21 -16.72
CA GLY A 263 2.72 0.24 -17.18
C GLY A 263 2.67 0.02 -18.70
N ILE A 264 1.49 -0.18 -19.27
CA ILE A 264 1.30 -0.33 -20.73
C ILE A 264 1.75 0.93 -21.49
N LEU A 265 1.44 2.10 -20.94
CA LEU A 265 1.80 3.38 -21.55
C LEU A 265 3.28 3.74 -21.39
N ALA A 266 4.05 3.00 -20.58
CA ALA A 266 5.43 3.35 -20.24
C ALA A 266 6.34 3.50 -21.47
N ASN A 267 6.15 2.69 -22.50
CA ASN A 267 6.94 2.74 -23.74
C ASN A 267 6.47 3.80 -24.74
N ARG A 268 5.33 4.46 -24.52
CA ARG A 268 4.74 5.42 -25.47
C ARG A 268 4.57 6.81 -24.87
N VAL A 269 4.48 6.92 -23.56
CA VAL A 269 4.16 8.15 -22.84
C VAL A 269 5.20 8.36 -21.74
N SER A 270 5.86 9.52 -21.73
CA SER A 270 6.86 9.84 -20.71
C SER A 270 6.27 9.78 -19.29
N THR A 271 7.10 9.45 -18.31
CA THR A 271 6.71 9.29 -16.91
C THR A 271 6.02 10.54 -16.34
N TRP A 272 6.53 11.73 -16.70
CA TRP A 272 5.93 13.00 -16.29
C TRP A 272 4.52 13.21 -16.85
N LYS A 273 4.27 12.79 -18.10
CA LYS A 273 2.92 12.85 -18.69
C LYS A 273 1.98 11.84 -18.00
N ARG A 274 2.47 10.65 -17.66
CA ARG A 274 1.67 9.65 -16.92
C ARG A 274 1.30 10.15 -15.52
N ILE A 275 2.21 10.83 -14.80
CA ILE A 275 1.91 11.52 -13.55
C ILE A 275 0.85 12.60 -13.77
N GLY A 276 0.96 13.42 -14.82
CA GLY A 276 -0.02 14.45 -15.17
C GLY A 276 -1.42 13.88 -15.45
N ILE A 277 -1.49 12.75 -16.16
CA ILE A 277 -2.75 12.02 -16.40
C ILE A 277 -3.35 11.53 -15.06
N GLY A 278 -2.51 11.00 -14.16
CA GLY A 278 -2.94 10.60 -12.82
C GLY A 278 -3.53 11.77 -12.02
N ILE A 279 -2.85 12.92 -12.02
CA ILE A 279 -3.32 14.15 -11.36
C ILE A 279 -4.68 14.59 -11.92
N LEU A 280 -4.82 14.62 -13.26
CA LEU A 280 -6.09 14.95 -13.91
C LEU A 280 -7.19 13.97 -13.51
N GLY A 281 -6.87 12.67 -13.46
CA GLY A 281 -7.80 11.63 -12.99
C GLY A 281 -8.28 11.88 -11.56
N VAL A 282 -7.39 12.22 -10.63
CA VAL A 282 -7.76 12.55 -9.24
C VAL A 282 -8.56 13.85 -9.19
N LEU A 283 -8.24 14.87 -9.99
CA LEU A 283 -9.00 16.11 -10.06
C LEU A 283 -10.46 15.86 -10.45
N ILE A 284 -10.68 15.06 -11.51
CA ILE A 284 -12.03 14.66 -11.92
C ILE A 284 -12.71 13.86 -10.82
N ALA A 285 -11.97 12.94 -10.19
CA ALA A 285 -12.48 12.09 -9.13
C ALA A 285 -12.99 12.89 -7.92
N VAL A 286 -12.22 13.85 -7.42
CA VAL A 286 -12.63 14.68 -6.27
C VAL A 286 -13.77 15.63 -6.61
N ALA A 287 -13.93 16.02 -7.88
CA ALA A 287 -15.09 16.78 -8.35
C ALA A 287 -16.36 15.91 -8.42
N VAL A 288 -16.23 14.62 -8.73
CA VAL A 288 -17.36 13.66 -8.82
C VAL A 288 -17.75 13.10 -7.44
N LEU A 289 -16.79 12.94 -6.53
CA LEU A 289 -16.98 12.26 -5.24
C LEU A 289 -18.14 12.83 -4.38
N PRO A 290 -18.36 14.16 -4.28
CA PRO A 290 -19.50 14.70 -3.55
C PRO A 290 -20.87 14.29 -4.10
N PHE A 291 -20.94 13.92 -5.37
CA PHE A 291 -22.18 13.56 -6.06
C PHE A 291 -22.37 12.07 -6.26
N SER A 292 -21.28 11.31 -6.38
CA SER A 292 -21.33 9.88 -6.68
C SER A 292 -20.19 9.10 -6.05
N ALA A 293 -20.51 7.94 -5.47
CA ALA A 293 -19.53 7.00 -4.90
C ALA A 293 -18.52 6.48 -5.94
N ILE A 294 -18.83 6.53 -7.25
CA ILE A 294 -17.91 6.18 -8.33
C ILE A 294 -16.65 7.06 -8.33
N GLY A 295 -16.73 8.23 -7.68
CA GLY A 295 -15.56 9.07 -7.42
C GLY A 295 -14.43 8.33 -6.71
N LEU A 296 -14.72 7.37 -5.82
CA LEU A 296 -13.70 6.55 -5.17
C LEU A 296 -12.91 5.71 -6.18
N PHE A 297 -13.60 5.03 -7.12
CA PHE A 297 -12.95 4.32 -8.21
C PHE A 297 -12.01 5.23 -9.01
N LEU A 298 -12.47 6.43 -9.34
CA LEU A 298 -11.68 7.42 -10.09
C LEU A 298 -10.49 7.95 -9.27
N VAL A 299 -10.63 8.14 -7.93
CA VAL A 299 -9.50 8.47 -7.04
C VAL A 299 -8.45 7.36 -7.12
N GLY A 300 -8.85 6.11 -6.99
CA GLY A 300 -7.96 4.96 -7.13
C GLY A 300 -7.24 4.96 -8.47
N LEU A 301 -7.99 5.08 -9.57
CA LEU A 301 -7.47 5.08 -10.94
C LEU A 301 -6.40 6.17 -11.17
N GLY A 302 -6.63 7.39 -10.71
CA GLY A 302 -5.70 8.49 -10.86
C GLY A 302 -4.50 8.39 -9.91
N ASN A 303 -4.75 8.17 -8.62
CA ASN A 303 -3.70 8.14 -7.59
C ASN A 303 -2.76 6.94 -7.75
N GLY A 304 -3.29 5.78 -8.19
CA GLY A 304 -2.53 4.54 -8.29
C GLY A 304 -1.28 4.63 -9.16
N SER A 305 -1.27 5.47 -10.19
CA SER A 305 -0.12 5.64 -11.10
C SER A 305 0.96 6.58 -10.57
N ILE A 306 0.66 7.47 -9.62
CA ILE A 306 1.56 8.57 -9.21
C ILE A 306 2.78 8.05 -8.45
N TYR A 307 2.55 7.27 -7.39
CA TYR A 307 3.61 6.74 -6.53
C TYR A 307 4.67 5.92 -7.30
N PRO A 308 4.32 4.87 -8.08
CA PRO A 308 5.33 4.06 -8.75
C PRO A 308 6.11 4.84 -9.81
N ASN A 309 5.48 5.80 -10.49
CA ASN A 309 6.17 6.66 -11.45
C ASN A 309 7.18 7.60 -10.79
N LEU A 310 6.90 8.12 -9.59
CA LEU A 310 7.85 8.96 -8.84
C LEU A 310 9.06 8.15 -8.35
N ILE A 311 8.84 6.93 -7.87
CA ILE A 311 9.93 6.01 -7.49
C ILE A 311 10.81 5.71 -8.72
N HIS A 312 10.20 5.43 -9.87
CA HIS A 312 10.92 5.16 -11.12
C HIS A 312 11.79 6.34 -11.56
N LEU A 313 11.35 7.57 -11.34
CA LEU A 313 12.12 8.79 -11.66
C LEU A 313 13.29 9.05 -10.72
N THR A 314 13.42 8.35 -9.59
CA THR A 314 14.45 8.65 -8.60
C THR A 314 15.87 8.50 -9.15
N PRO A 315 16.27 7.39 -9.80
CA PRO A 315 17.61 7.28 -10.39
C PRO A 315 17.84 8.28 -11.53
N VAL A 316 16.81 8.61 -12.30
CA VAL A 316 16.89 9.60 -13.39
C VAL A 316 17.16 11.00 -12.85
N ASN A 317 16.46 11.39 -11.77
CA ASN A 317 16.54 12.74 -11.22
C ASN A 317 17.75 12.96 -10.31
N PHE A 318 18.23 11.91 -9.62
CA PHE A 318 19.26 12.05 -8.59
C PHE A 318 20.57 11.30 -8.92
N GLY A 319 20.56 10.44 -9.93
CA GLY A 319 21.67 9.56 -10.30
C GLY A 319 21.63 8.21 -9.60
N GLU A 320 22.18 7.18 -10.26
CA GLU A 320 22.12 5.79 -9.79
C GLU A 320 22.83 5.57 -8.45
N SER A 321 23.98 6.25 -8.23
CA SER A 321 24.81 6.06 -7.04
C SER A 321 24.11 6.40 -5.71
N VAL A 322 23.19 7.36 -5.69
CA VAL A 322 22.49 7.83 -4.49
C VAL A 322 21.01 7.44 -4.48
N SER A 323 20.51 6.89 -5.58
CA SER A 323 19.08 6.58 -5.77
C SER A 323 18.54 5.66 -4.70
N GLN A 324 19.28 4.64 -4.28
CA GLN A 324 18.85 3.67 -3.27
C GLN A 324 18.56 4.34 -1.92
N SER A 325 19.43 5.25 -1.46
CA SER A 325 19.21 5.99 -0.21
C SER A 325 17.98 6.89 -0.29
N ILE A 326 17.80 7.58 -1.43
CA ILE A 326 16.67 8.47 -1.64
C ILE A 326 15.36 7.68 -1.75
N MET A 327 15.33 6.57 -2.52
CA MET A 327 14.17 5.69 -2.62
C MET A 327 13.76 5.13 -1.25
N GLY A 328 14.73 4.67 -0.45
CA GLY A 328 14.46 4.22 0.92
C GLY A 328 13.79 5.30 1.77
N SER A 329 14.25 6.56 1.66
CA SER A 329 13.64 7.68 2.38
C SER A 329 12.24 8.05 1.86
N GLN A 330 11.99 7.91 0.55
CA GLN A 330 10.67 8.10 -0.06
C GLN A 330 9.66 7.06 0.47
N ILE A 331 10.07 5.79 0.51
CA ILE A 331 9.25 4.70 1.04
C ILE A 331 8.95 4.92 2.52
N ALA A 332 9.97 5.28 3.32
CA ALA A 332 9.76 5.60 4.74
C ALA A 332 8.75 6.74 4.95
N THR A 333 8.80 7.76 4.10
CA THR A 333 7.87 8.91 4.18
C THR A 333 6.46 8.52 3.71
N ALA A 334 6.35 7.61 2.73
CA ALA A 334 5.07 7.03 2.33
C ALA A 334 4.41 6.31 3.52
N TYR A 335 5.15 5.50 4.27
CA TYR A 335 4.64 4.85 5.49
C TYR A 335 4.22 5.85 6.59
N LEU A 336 4.87 7.02 6.69
CA LEU A 336 4.36 8.09 7.56
C LEU A 336 2.98 8.58 7.13
N GLY A 337 2.72 8.69 5.82
CA GLY A 337 1.38 9.01 5.30
C GLY A 337 0.34 7.97 5.70
N VAL A 338 0.69 6.68 5.60
CA VAL A 338 -0.14 5.55 6.04
C VAL A 338 -0.48 5.65 7.54
N MET A 339 0.51 5.95 8.37
CA MET A 339 0.34 6.01 9.82
C MET A 339 -0.44 7.23 10.29
N VAL A 340 -0.27 8.37 9.64
CA VAL A 340 -0.79 9.67 10.12
C VAL A 340 -2.17 9.97 9.55
N ALA A 341 -2.45 9.63 8.29
CA ALA A 341 -3.68 10.05 7.63
C ALA A 341 -4.97 9.48 8.27
N PRO A 342 -5.08 8.18 8.60
CA PRO A 342 -6.29 7.67 9.22
C PRO A 342 -6.61 8.26 10.59
N PRO A 343 -5.66 8.36 11.55
CA PRO A 343 -5.91 9.05 12.82
C PRO A 343 -6.21 10.52 12.67
N LEU A 344 -5.52 11.22 11.77
CA LEU A 344 -5.76 12.63 11.51
C LEU A 344 -7.19 12.87 11.01
N PHE A 345 -7.66 12.04 10.05
CA PHE A 345 -9.05 12.15 9.63
C PHE A 345 -10.02 11.76 10.74
N GLY A 346 -9.70 10.78 11.58
CA GLY A 346 -10.51 10.43 12.76
C GLY A 346 -10.74 11.63 13.66
N LEU A 347 -9.69 12.39 13.99
CA LEU A 347 -9.81 13.65 14.75
C LEU A 347 -10.65 14.70 14.02
N VAL A 348 -10.43 14.88 12.73
CA VAL A 348 -11.20 15.83 11.90
C VAL A 348 -12.67 15.43 11.84
N SER A 349 -12.98 14.14 11.68
CA SER A 349 -14.36 13.65 11.60
C SER A 349 -15.10 13.79 12.94
N ASN A 350 -14.42 13.63 14.07
CA ASN A 350 -15.00 13.87 15.39
C ASN A 350 -15.38 15.35 15.63
N LEU A 351 -14.61 16.28 15.06
CA LEU A 351 -14.85 17.71 15.21
C LEU A 351 -15.88 18.25 14.20
N LEU A 352 -15.85 17.78 12.97
CA LEU A 352 -16.59 18.37 11.85
C LEU A 352 -17.61 17.42 11.21
N GLY A 353 -17.67 16.17 11.68
CA GLY A 353 -18.52 15.12 11.11
C GLY A 353 -17.87 14.39 9.93
N ILE A 354 -18.34 13.17 9.65
CA ILE A 354 -17.81 12.28 8.61
C ILE A 354 -18.00 12.84 7.18
N GLN A 355 -18.98 13.74 6.98
CA GLN A 355 -19.31 14.36 5.68
C GLN A 355 -18.16 15.19 5.11
N VAL A 356 -17.18 15.60 5.93
CA VAL A 356 -16.01 16.36 5.47
C VAL A 356 -14.97 15.52 4.74
N PHE A 357 -15.16 14.19 4.64
CA PHE A 357 -14.23 13.27 3.99
C PHE A 357 -13.80 13.71 2.57
N PRO A 358 -14.70 14.09 1.64
CA PRO A 358 -14.29 14.57 0.32
C PRO A 358 -13.40 15.82 0.40
N TRP A 359 -13.68 16.74 1.32
CA TRP A 359 -12.87 17.95 1.52
C TRP A 359 -11.48 17.64 2.06
N PHE A 360 -11.37 16.66 2.95
CA PHE A 360 -10.08 16.17 3.44
C PHE A 360 -9.23 15.62 2.30
N LEU A 361 -9.83 14.81 1.39
CA LEU A 361 -9.14 14.31 0.20
C LEU A 361 -8.74 15.44 -0.76
N ILE A 362 -9.58 16.48 -0.93
CA ILE A 362 -9.25 17.65 -1.73
C ILE A 362 -8.02 18.37 -1.17
N VAL A 363 -7.93 18.55 0.13
CA VAL A 363 -6.77 19.19 0.78
C VAL A 363 -5.50 18.39 0.51
N LEU A 364 -5.52 17.07 0.71
CA LEU A 364 -4.39 16.20 0.43
C LEU A 364 -4.00 16.22 -1.05
N PHE A 365 -4.98 16.23 -1.95
CA PHE A 365 -4.77 16.34 -3.40
C PHE A 365 -4.12 17.66 -3.79
N VAL A 366 -4.57 18.77 -3.23
CA VAL A 366 -4.00 20.10 -3.48
C VAL A 366 -2.54 20.13 -2.99
N ILE A 367 -2.26 19.64 -1.78
CA ILE A 367 -0.89 19.52 -1.26
C ILE A 367 -0.04 18.70 -2.25
N MET A 368 -0.46 17.51 -2.62
CA MET A 368 0.25 16.65 -3.56
C MET A 368 0.55 17.37 -4.87
N THR A 369 -0.45 17.98 -5.49
CA THR A 369 -0.33 18.63 -6.82
C THR A 369 0.57 19.85 -6.78
N VAL A 370 0.44 20.70 -5.76
CA VAL A 370 1.29 21.89 -5.55
C VAL A 370 2.74 21.45 -5.39
N PHE A 371 3.00 20.45 -4.55
CA PHE A 371 4.37 19.97 -4.33
C PHE A 371 4.96 19.25 -5.55
N ILE A 372 4.15 18.57 -6.38
CA ILE A 372 4.62 18.06 -7.69
C ILE A 372 5.05 19.22 -8.59
N GLY A 373 4.28 20.31 -8.63
CA GLY A 373 4.64 21.52 -9.38
C GLY A 373 5.96 22.16 -8.89
N ILE A 374 6.14 22.26 -7.58
CA ILE A 374 7.37 22.74 -6.95
C ILE A 374 8.55 21.81 -7.30
N PHE A 375 8.36 20.50 -7.21
CA PHE A 375 9.38 19.50 -7.53
C PHE A 375 9.86 19.61 -8.97
N VAL A 376 8.94 19.68 -9.94
CA VAL A 376 9.28 19.87 -11.36
C VAL A 376 10.04 21.17 -11.57
N ARG A 377 9.66 22.27 -10.90
CA ARG A 377 10.38 23.54 -10.97
C ARG A 377 11.80 23.42 -10.42
N GLN A 378 11.98 22.79 -9.26
CA GLN A 378 13.29 22.55 -8.65
C GLN A 378 14.20 21.72 -9.55
N LEU A 379 13.68 20.62 -10.13
CA LEU A 379 14.44 19.79 -11.08
C LEU A 379 14.86 20.57 -12.34
N LYS A 380 14.02 21.47 -12.85
CA LYS A 380 14.39 22.34 -13.99
C LYS A 380 15.51 23.30 -13.63
N VAL A 381 15.46 23.90 -12.44
CA VAL A 381 16.47 24.84 -11.96
C VAL A 381 17.81 24.13 -11.71
N SER A 382 17.78 22.91 -11.15
CA SER A 382 18.98 22.12 -10.89
C SER A 382 19.54 21.38 -12.11
N GLY A 383 18.89 21.49 -13.28
CA GLY A 383 19.29 20.80 -14.51
C GLY A 383 19.04 19.28 -14.52
N ARG A 384 18.29 18.77 -13.56
CA ARG A 384 17.97 17.34 -13.38
C ARG A 384 16.66 16.89 -14.03
N TYR A 385 15.94 17.81 -14.68
CA TYR A 385 14.66 17.52 -15.32
C TYR A 385 14.85 16.92 -16.70
N ASP A 386 14.53 15.65 -16.87
CA ASP A 386 14.46 14.99 -18.16
C ASP A 386 13.01 14.95 -18.67
N LYS A 387 12.74 15.57 -19.82
CA LYS A 387 11.40 15.58 -20.44
C LYS A 387 11.04 14.24 -21.09
N THR A 388 12.02 13.41 -21.39
CA THR A 388 11.86 12.14 -22.11
C THR A 388 11.67 10.96 -21.17
N ALA A 389 12.03 11.14 -19.90
CA ALA A 389 11.91 10.12 -18.86
C ALA A 389 10.46 9.74 -18.53
#